data_246bd839c8132d529c5d54e442255e55
#
_entry.id   246bd839c8132d529c5d54e442255e55
#
_cell.length_a   1.000
_cell.length_b   1.000
_cell.length_c   1.000
_cell.angle_alpha   90.00
_cell.angle_beta   90.00
_cell.angle_gamma   90.00
#
_symmetry.space_group_name_H-M   'P 1'
#
loop_
_entity.id
_entity.type
_entity.pdbx_description
1 polymer ?
#
loop_
_entity_poly.entity_id
_entity_poly.type
_entity_poly.pdbx_seq_one_letter_code
_entity_poly.pdbx_strand_id
1 'polypeptide(L)'
;VLAQPVGLDRRGRREVRIVRVLENRKKQIVGRFFLENGFAYVVPDDNRIGRDILVPNEHRNGARMGQVVVVELQERSAGFNQPVGVIREILGDNMAKGMEVEIALRNHDIPHQFPSAVEKYVKKFSEEVPEDAKKGRVDLRALPLVTIDGEDARDFDDAVYCEKHGKGWKLWVAIADVSYYVRLRSALDTEAYHRGNSVYFPNRVVPMLPEILSNGLCSLNPQVDRLCMVCEMRISAKGKLTDYRFYEAVMNSHARLTYTKVANILE
;
A
#
# COMPACT_ATOMS: atom_id res chain seq x y z
N VAL A 1 10.67 16.64 -17.95
CA VAL A 1 11.40 17.31 -19.05
C VAL A 1 11.52 18.80 -18.79
N LEU A 2 12.59 19.43 -19.24
CA LEU A 2 12.70 20.86 -19.37
C LEU A 2 12.26 21.22 -20.79
N ALA A 3 11.26 22.11 -20.91
CA ALA A 3 10.70 22.48 -22.19
C ALA A 3 10.66 24.00 -22.35
N GLN A 4 10.88 24.47 -23.56
CA GLN A 4 10.82 25.89 -23.95
C GLN A 4 9.62 26.14 -24.86
N PRO A 5 8.74 27.12 -24.58
CA PRO A 5 7.67 27.51 -25.48
C PRO A 5 8.23 28.00 -26.78
N VAL A 6 7.68 27.54 -27.90
CA VAL A 6 8.11 27.97 -29.27
C VAL A 6 6.99 28.64 -30.07
N GLY A 7 5.72 28.54 -29.62
CA GLY A 7 4.60 29.17 -30.31
C GLY A 7 3.25 28.54 -29.97
N LEU A 8 2.31 28.73 -30.87
CA LEU A 8 1.00 28.11 -30.85
C LEU A 8 0.82 27.27 -32.12
N ASP A 9 0.22 26.10 -32.01
CA ASP A 9 -0.15 25.26 -33.14
C ASP A 9 -1.35 25.89 -33.91
N ARG A 10 -1.71 25.29 -35.05
CA ARG A 10 -2.83 25.76 -35.89
C ARG A 10 -4.20 25.72 -35.19
N ARG A 11 -4.26 25.07 -34.02
CA ARG A 11 -5.45 24.95 -33.17
C ARG A 11 -5.39 25.81 -31.89
N GLY A 12 -4.39 26.72 -31.80
CA GLY A 12 -4.20 27.63 -30.67
C GLY A 12 -3.61 26.97 -29.40
N ARG A 13 -3.07 25.76 -29.48
CA ARG A 13 -2.41 25.08 -28.39
C ARG A 13 -0.95 25.44 -28.30
N ARG A 14 -0.41 25.59 -27.09
CA ARG A 14 1.02 25.91 -26.88
C ARG A 14 1.91 24.80 -27.41
N GLU A 15 2.77 25.11 -28.34
CA GLU A 15 3.88 24.27 -28.78
C GLU A 15 5.10 24.48 -27.90
N VAL A 16 5.75 23.39 -27.52
CA VAL A 16 6.98 23.43 -26.72
C VAL A 16 8.05 22.56 -27.35
N ARG A 17 9.29 23.02 -27.27
CA ARG A 17 10.47 22.23 -27.63
C ARG A 17 11.05 21.63 -26.37
N ILE A 18 11.26 20.30 -26.33
CA ILE A 18 11.98 19.66 -25.25
C ILE A 18 13.45 20.03 -25.36
N VAL A 19 13.98 20.75 -24.37
CA VAL A 19 15.38 21.16 -24.27
C VAL A 19 16.23 20.08 -23.64
N ARG A 20 15.68 19.43 -22.55
CA ARG A 20 16.36 18.38 -21.82
C ARG A 20 15.37 17.43 -21.16
N VAL A 21 15.64 16.15 -21.22
CA VAL A 21 14.98 15.14 -20.40
C VAL A 21 15.65 15.17 -19.02
N LEU A 22 14.89 15.51 -17.97
CA LEU A 22 15.40 15.61 -16.60
C LEU A 22 15.48 14.23 -15.96
N GLU A 23 14.51 13.38 -16.28
CA GLU A 23 14.37 12.05 -15.70
C GLU A 23 13.70 11.11 -16.71
N ASN A 24 14.25 9.93 -16.89
CA ASN A 24 13.59 8.85 -17.64
C ASN A 24 12.84 7.98 -16.63
N ARG A 25 11.53 8.18 -16.56
CA ARG A 25 10.69 7.55 -15.51
C ARG A 25 10.54 6.04 -15.63
N LYS A 26 10.66 5.44 -16.79
CA LYS A 26 10.44 4.00 -16.95
C LYS A 26 11.58 3.34 -17.70
N LYS A 27 12.46 2.70 -16.94
CA LYS A 27 13.41 1.72 -17.50
C LYS A 27 12.74 0.36 -17.73
N GLN A 28 11.67 0.04 -16.97
CA GLN A 28 10.94 -1.22 -17.03
C GLN A 28 9.55 -1.01 -17.61
N ILE A 29 9.17 -1.87 -18.54
CA ILE A 29 7.90 -1.83 -19.26
C ILE A 29 7.27 -3.21 -19.19
N VAL A 30 5.99 -3.28 -18.85
CA VAL A 30 5.20 -4.51 -18.91
C VAL A 30 4.63 -4.67 -20.31
N GLY A 31 4.65 -5.89 -20.82
CA GLY A 31 4.07 -6.16 -22.12
C GLY A 31 3.98 -7.66 -22.41
N ARG A 32 3.40 -7.98 -23.55
CA ARG A 32 3.23 -9.36 -24.02
C ARG A 32 4.35 -9.75 -24.96
N PHE A 33 5.00 -10.88 -24.70
CA PHE A 33 6.08 -11.42 -25.51
C PHE A 33 5.56 -12.16 -26.73
N PHE A 34 6.16 -11.88 -27.89
CA PHE A 34 5.88 -12.53 -29.16
C PHE A 34 7.17 -13.01 -29.81
N LEU A 35 7.04 -14.06 -30.61
CA LEU A 35 8.10 -14.64 -31.42
C LEU A 35 7.57 -14.90 -32.81
N GLU A 36 7.98 -14.12 -33.80
CA GLU A 36 7.54 -14.24 -35.19
C GLU A 36 8.73 -14.18 -36.14
N ASN A 37 8.80 -15.09 -37.11
CA ASN A 37 9.85 -15.14 -38.14
C ASN A 37 11.26 -15.06 -37.59
N GLY A 38 11.52 -15.63 -36.39
CA GLY A 38 12.82 -15.60 -35.72
C GLY A 38 13.09 -14.33 -34.92
N PHE A 39 12.23 -13.32 -35.00
CA PHE A 39 12.34 -12.08 -34.20
C PHE A 39 11.48 -12.17 -32.94
N ALA A 40 12.09 -11.80 -31.81
CA ALA A 40 11.38 -11.68 -30.57
C ALA A 40 11.14 -10.22 -30.24
N TYR A 41 9.92 -9.93 -29.79
CA TYR A 41 9.53 -8.57 -29.39
C TYR A 41 8.50 -8.62 -28.27
N VAL A 42 8.38 -7.49 -27.56
CA VAL A 42 7.37 -7.26 -26.54
C VAL A 42 6.47 -6.13 -27.00
N VAL A 43 5.18 -6.41 -27.04
CA VAL A 43 4.12 -5.40 -27.24
C VAL A 43 3.79 -4.81 -25.87
N PRO A 44 4.07 -3.51 -25.64
CA PRO A 44 3.77 -2.86 -24.37
C PRO A 44 2.28 -2.89 -24.03
N ASP A 45 1.93 -3.12 -22.75
CA ASP A 45 0.57 -3.02 -22.24
C ASP A 45 0.10 -1.54 -22.21
N ASP A 46 1.02 -0.61 -21.96
CA ASP A 46 0.75 0.82 -21.98
C ASP A 46 0.68 1.36 -23.42
N ASN A 47 -0.53 1.61 -23.92
CA ASN A 47 -0.80 2.12 -25.27
C ASN A 47 -0.09 3.46 -25.61
N ARG A 48 0.41 4.19 -24.59
CA ARG A 48 1.20 5.41 -24.80
C ARG A 48 2.61 5.12 -25.34
N ILE A 49 3.06 3.87 -25.18
CA ILE A 49 4.30 3.38 -25.76
C ILE A 49 3.99 2.83 -27.15
N GLY A 50 3.96 3.71 -28.14
CA GLY A 50 3.49 3.40 -29.51
C GLY A 50 4.44 2.53 -30.36
N ARG A 51 5.37 1.75 -29.75
CA ARG A 51 6.35 0.92 -30.47
C ARG A 51 6.65 -0.36 -29.73
N ASP A 52 6.77 -1.46 -30.46
CA ASP A 52 7.22 -2.74 -29.93
C ASP A 52 8.71 -2.67 -29.54
N ILE A 53 9.06 -3.44 -28.52
CA ILE A 53 10.41 -3.51 -27.97
C ILE A 53 11.07 -4.79 -28.47
N LEU A 54 12.14 -4.66 -29.26
CA LEU A 54 12.91 -5.80 -29.71
C LEU A 54 13.64 -6.46 -28.54
N VAL A 55 13.64 -7.80 -28.51
CA VAL A 55 14.35 -8.59 -27.51
C VAL A 55 15.33 -9.51 -28.21
N PRO A 56 16.63 -9.25 -28.14
CA PRO A 56 17.65 -10.18 -28.65
C PRO A 56 17.53 -11.57 -28.03
N ASN A 57 17.95 -12.58 -28.77
CA ASN A 57 17.79 -13.99 -28.36
C ASN A 57 18.41 -14.28 -26.99
N GLU A 58 19.57 -13.73 -26.70
CA GLU A 58 20.29 -13.83 -25.44
C GLU A 58 19.59 -13.14 -24.27
N HIS A 59 18.64 -12.26 -24.57
CA HIS A 59 17.91 -11.46 -23.56
C HIS A 59 16.46 -11.89 -23.32
N ARG A 60 16.04 -13.04 -23.88
CA ARG A 60 14.67 -13.58 -23.75
C ARG A 60 14.34 -14.16 -22.36
N ASN A 61 15.34 -14.49 -21.57
CA ASN A 61 15.19 -15.10 -20.24
C ASN A 61 14.23 -16.32 -20.21
N GLY A 62 14.15 -17.08 -21.30
CA GLY A 62 13.25 -18.23 -21.40
C GLY A 62 11.76 -17.91 -21.61
N ALA A 63 11.40 -16.67 -21.93
CA ALA A 63 10.03 -16.27 -22.21
C ALA A 63 9.44 -17.03 -23.40
N ARG A 64 8.15 -17.41 -23.26
CA ARG A 64 7.36 -18.11 -24.27
C ARG A 64 6.32 -17.18 -24.87
N MET A 65 5.93 -17.46 -26.12
CA MET A 65 4.92 -16.70 -26.85
C MET A 65 3.63 -16.54 -26.04
N GLY A 66 3.13 -15.32 -25.97
CA GLY A 66 1.90 -14.95 -25.26
C GLY A 66 2.06 -14.63 -23.78
N GLN A 67 3.23 -14.87 -23.19
CA GLN A 67 3.48 -14.56 -21.77
C GLN A 67 3.59 -13.05 -21.54
N VAL A 68 3.14 -12.62 -20.38
CA VAL A 68 3.35 -11.27 -19.87
C VAL A 68 4.72 -11.20 -19.21
N VAL A 69 5.48 -10.20 -19.59
CA VAL A 69 6.88 -10.02 -19.14
C VAL A 69 7.14 -8.58 -18.72
N VAL A 70 8.16 -8.41 -17.90
CA VAL A 70 8.75 -7.10 -17.60
C VAL A 70 10.05 -6.99 -18.40
N VAL A 71 10.11 -5.99 -19.29
CA VAL A 71 11.29 -5.71 -20.12
C VAL A 71 11.95 -4.42 -19.65
N GLU A 72 13.26 -4.48 -19.47
CA GLU A 72 14.09 -3.30 -19.19
C GLU A 72 14.68 -2.77 -20.48
N LEU A 73 14.41 -1.48 -20.76
CA LEU A 73 14.98 -0.83 -21.92
C LEU A 73 16.49 -0.66 -21.80
N GLN A 74 17.21 -1.03 -22.85
CA GLN A 74 18.62 -0.72 -22.98
C GLN A 74 18.82 0.73 -23.42
N GLU A 75 19.89 1.36 -22.95
CA GLU A 75 20.27 2.67 -23.46
C GLU A 75 20.56 2.59 -24.97
N ARG A 76 20.06 3.58 -25.71
CA ARG A 76 20.15 3.60 -27.18
C ARG A 76 21.59 3.47 -27.66
N SER A 77 21.91 2.37 -28.30
CA SER A 77 23.06 2.31 -29.21
C SER A 77 22.73 3.17 -30.43
N ALA A 78 23.62 4.10 -30.78
CA ALA A 78 23.47 4.96 -31.95
C ALA A 78 23.23 4.10 -33.20
N GLY A 79 22.06 4.22 -33.84
CA GLY A 79 21.75 3.54 -35.09
C GLY A 79 20.42 2.74 -35.12
N PHE A 80 19.82 2.39 -34.01
CA PHE A 80 18.52 1.68 -33.99
C PHE A 80 17.36 2.64 -33.76
N ASN A 81 16.41 2.70 -34.70
CA ASN A 81 15.17 3.46 -34.54
C ASN A 81 14.15 2.79 -33.61
N GLN A 82 14.34 1.53 -33.26
CA GLN A 82 13.44 0.70 -32.47
C GLN A 82 14.03 0.48 -31.07
N PRO A 83 13.22 0.55 -30.00
CA PRO A 83 13.70 0.27 -28.66
C PRO A 83 14.12 -1.21 -28.54
N VAL A 84 15.21 -1.45 -27.84
CA VAL A 84 15.72 -2.78 -27.53
C VAL A 84 15.67 -2.98 -26.01
N GLY A 85 15.32 -4.18 -25.57
CA GLY A 85 15.18 -4.48 -24.16
C GLY A 85 15.62 -5.87 -23.76
N VAL A 86 15.74 -6.06 -22.45
CA VAL A 86 16.07 -7.32 -21.79
C VAL A 86 14.90 -7.75 -20.93
N ILE A 87 14.42 -8.99 -21.05
CA ILE A 87 13.38 -9.52 -20.19
C ILE A 87 14.00 -9.76 -18.79
N ARG A 88 13.49 -9.04 -17.80
CA ARG A 88 13.92 -9.16 -16.40
C ARG A 88 13.06 -10.12 -15.60
N GLU A 89 11.76 -10.14 -15.89
CA GLU A 89 10.80 -10.97 -15.17
C GLU A 89 9.76 -11.55 -16.14
N ILE A 90 9.35 -12.79 -15.90
CA ILE A 90 8.22 -13.43 -16.57
C ILE A 90 7.09 -13.51 -15.56
N LEU A 91 6.00 -12.78 -15.80
CA LEU A 91 4.86 -12.74 -14.88
C LEU A 91 3.97 -13.97 -15.02
N GLY A 92 3.94 -14.57 -16.20
CA GLY A 92 3.15 -15.76 -16.48
C GLY A 92 2.30 -15.62 -17.74
N ASP A 93 1.33 -16.52 -17.89
CA ASP A 93 0.43 -16.51 -19.04
C ASP A 93 -0.57 -15.36 -18.94
N ASN A 94 -0.85 -14.70 -20.05
CA ASN A 94 -1.69 -13.50 -20.10
C ASN A 94 -3.11 -13.68 -19.50
N MET A 95 -3.65 -14.90 -19.57
CA MET A 95 -4.99 -15.23 -19.04
C MET A 95 -4.93 -15.85 -17.63
N ALA A 96 -3.76 -15.81 -16.95
CA ALA A 96 -3.65 -16.31 -15.60
C ALA A 96 -4.47 -15.46 -14.63
N LYS A 97 -5.13 -16.10 -13.67
CA LYS A 97 -5.93 -15.42 -12.65
C LYS A 97 -5.06 -14.41 -11.85
N GLY A 98 -5.49 -13.15 -11.79
CA GLY A 98 -4.79 -12.08 -11.07
C GLY A 98 -3.68 -11.41 -11.89
N MET A 99 -3.50 -11.75 -13.17
CA MET A 99 -2.49 -11.15 -14.04
C MET A 99 -2.70 -9.64 -14.18
N GLU A 100 -3.95 -9.18 -14.19
CA GLU A 100 -4.31 -7.76 -14.22
C GLU A 100 -3.73 -6.98 -13.02
N VAL A 101 -3.68 -7.60 -11.84
CA VAL A 101 -3.08 -7.01 -10.64
C VAL A 101 -1.56 -6.97 -10.79
N GLU A 102 -0.93 -8.05 -11.26
CA GLU A 102 0.51 -8.10 -11.49
C GLU A 102 0.97 -7.03 -12.51
N ILE A 103 0.20 -6.85 -13.58
CA ILE A 103 0.44 -5.81 -14.58
C ILE A 103 0.30 -4.42 -13.94
N ALA A 104 -0.78 -4.18 -13.19
CA ALA A 104 -1.05 -2.89 -12.55
C ALA A 104 0.06 -2.52 -11.55
N LEU A 105 0.51 -3.45 -10.72
CA LEU A 105 1.59 -3.24 -9.74
C LEU A 105 2.85 -2.68 -10.40
N ARG A 106 3.24 -3.25 -11.54
CA ARG A 106 4.46 -2.84 -12.24
C ARG A 106 4.25 -1.58 -13.11
N ASN A 107 3.09 -1.44 -13.73
CA ASN A 107 2.78 -0.25 -14.51
C ASN A 107 2.71 1.03 -13.66
N HIS A 108 2.39 0.88 -12.38
CA HIS A 108 2.30 2.00 -11.44
C HIS A 108 3.47 2.06 -10.44
N ASP A 109 4.51 1.22 -10.64
CA ASP A 109 5.69 1.15 -9.76
C ASP A 109 5.32 0.93 -8.28
N ILE A 110 4.26 0.12 -8.02
CA ILE A 110 3.77 -0.17 -6.67
C ILE A 110 4.71 -1.19 -6.00
N PRO A 111 5.35 -0.85 -4.89
CA PRO A 111 6.18 -1.78 -4.12
C PRO A 111 5.32 -2.94 -3.59
N HIS A 112 5.54 -4.16 -4.06
CA HIS A 112 4.70 -5.32 -3.74
C HIS A 112 5.43 -6.44 -3.01
N GLN A 113 6.75 -6.34 -2.89
CA GLN A 113 7.59 -7.26 -2.11
C GLN A 113 8.32 -6.47 -1.02
N PHE A 114 8.41 -7.04 0.18
CA PHE A 114 9.20 -6.42 1.24
C PHE A 114 10.68 -6.75 1.06
N PRO A 115 11.58 -5.77 1.26
CA PRO A 115 13.02 -6.02 1.28
C PRO A 115 13.40 -7.01 2.38
N SER A 116 14.45 -7.82 2.16
CA SER A 116 14.94 -8.79 3.14
C SER A 116 15.29 -8.19 4.50
N ALA A 117 15.67 -6.91 4.55
CA ALA A 117 15.93 -6.20 5.79
C ALA A 117 14.65 -6.03 6.62
N VAL A 118 13.50 -5.76 5.98
CA VAL A 118 12.18 -5.70 6.62
C VAL A 118 11.75 -7.07 7.11
N GLU A 119 11.88 -8.10 6.26
CA GLU A 119 11.53 -9.47 6.63
C GLU A 119 12.33 -9.97 7.86
N LYS A 120 13.63 -9.63 7.92
CA LYS A 120 14.47 -9.93 9.09
C LYS A 120 14.03 -9.13 10.31
N TYR A 121 13.67 -7.86 10.11
CA TYR A 121 13.26 -6.99 11.22
C TYR A 121 11.97 -7.49 11.89
N VAL A 122 10.98 -7.94 11.11
CA VAL A 122 9.69 -8.39 11.66
C VAL A 122 9.73 -9.77 12.30
N LYS A 123 10.74 -10.59 12.04
CA LYS A 123 10.92 -11.90 12.68
C LYS A 123 11.08 -11.84 14.21
N LYS A 124 11.42 -10.67 14.76
CA LYS A 124 11.51 -10.46 16.22
C LYS A 124 10.15 -10.29 16.89
N PHE A 125 9.10 -10.02 16.13
CA PHE A 125 7.76 -9.86 16.69
C PHE A 125 7.08 -11.22 16.83
N SER A 126 6.42 -11.40 17.96
CA SER A 126 5.46 -12.47 18.22
C SER A 126 4.06 -11.99 17.82
N GLU A 127 3.10 -12.89 17.76
CA GLU A 127 1.69 -12.53 17.53
C GLU A 127 1.03 -11.84 18.74
N GLU A 128 1.64 -12.00 19.91
CA GLU A 128 1.17 -11.42 21.16
C GLU A 128 1.98 -10.20 21.57
N VAL A 129 1.31 -9.29 22.26
CA VAL A 129 1.95 -8.10 22.84
C VAL A 129 2.79 -8.52 24.03
N PRO A 130 4.11 -8.26 24.08
CA PRO A 130 4.95 -8.60 25.21
C PRO A 130 4.51 -7.89 26.50
N GLU A 131 4.61 -8.58 27.64
CA GLU A 131 4.23 -8.00 28.94
C GLU A 131 5.01 -6.72 29.27
N ASP A 132 6.27 -6.64 28.86
CA ASP A 132 7.08 -5.43 29.05
C ASP A 132 6.55 -4.21 28.28
N ALA A 133 5.92 -4.44 27.12
CA ALA A 133 5.31 -3.37 26.32
C ALA A 133 4.05 -2.77 26.96
N LYS A 134 3.42 -3.48 27.88
CA LYS A 134 2.23 -3.04 28.61
C LYS A 134 2.57 -2.19 29.83
N LYS A 135 3.81 -2.26 30.33
CA LYS A 135 4.26 -1.51 31.53
C LYS A 135 4.18 0.00 31.31
N GLY A 136 3.61 0.69 32.30
CA GLY A 136 3.46 2.16 32.27
C GLY A 136 2.30 2.67 31.41
N ARG A 137 1.58 1.80 30.72
CA ARG A 137 0.37 2.14 29.96
C ARG A 137 -0.88 2.05 30.83
N VAL A 138 -1.88 2.85 30.49
CA VAL A 138 -3.19 2.77 31.14
C VAL A 138 -3.88 1.47 30.72
N ASP A 139 -4.38 0.71 31.71
CA ASP A 139 -5.11 -0.53 31.44
C ASP A 139 -6.59 -0.23 31.11
N LEU A 140 -6.98 -0.42 29.86
CA LEU A 140 -8.34 -0.28 29.37
C LEU A 140 -8.97 -1.60 28.93
N ARG A 141 -8.40 -2.73 29.30
CA ARG A 141 -8.89 -4.06 28.88
C ARG A 141 -10.30 -4.39 29.40
N ALA A 142 -10.70 -3.79 30.52
CA ALA A 142 -12.05 -3.94 31.06
C ALA A 142 -13.07 -2.97 30.41
N LEU A 143 -12.60 -1.97 29.64
CA LEU A 143 -13.49 -1.02 28.97
C LEU A 143 -14.05 -1.67 27.69
N PRO A 144 -15.40 -1.69 27.47
CA PRO A 144 -15.98 -2.41 26.33
C PRO A 144 -15.82 -1.64 25.01
N LEU A 145 -14.56 -1.40 24.63
CA LEU A 145 -14.18 -0.84 23.34
C LEU A 145 -14.57 -1.81 22.21
N VAL A 146 -15.07 -1.30 21.11
CA VAL A 146 -15.43 -2.07 19.92
C VAL A 146 -14.82 -1.45 18.68
N THR A 147 -14.49 -2.28 17.69
CA THR A 147 -14.10 -1.83 16.36
C THR A 147 -15.29 -1.86 15.43
N ILE A 148 -15.39 -0.89 14.50
CA ILE A 148 -16.48 -0.77 13.53
C ILE A 148 -15.87 -0.47 12.16
N ASP A 149 -15.97 -1.42 11.21
CA ASP A 149 -15.39 -1.29 9.89
C ASP A 149 -16.19 -2.08 8.84
N GLY A 150 -15.71 -2.16 7.60
CA GLY A 150 -16.28 -2.98 6.55
C GLY A 150 -16.23 -4.49 6.87
N GLU A 151 -17.09 -5.27 6.19
CA GLU A 151 -17.15 -6.74 6.37
C GLU A 151 -15.83 -7.42 6.06
N ASP A 152 -15.10 -6.94 5.06
CA ASP A 152 -13.85 -7.52 4.57
C ASP A 152 -12.59 -6.92 5.20
N ALA A 153 -12.73 -5.92 6.10
CA ALA A 153 -11.59 -5.29 6.77
C ALA A 153 -10.83 -6.32 7.65
N ARG A 154 -9.51 -6.22 7.67
CA ARG A 154 -8.62 -7.04 8.50
C ARG A 154 -7.68 -6.21 9.36
N ASP A 155 -7.57 -4.95 9.05
CA ASP A 155 -6.72 -3.92 9.66
C ASP A 155 -7.63 -2.93 10.42
N PHE A 156 -7.93 -3.25 11.69
CA PHE A 156 -8.77 -2.41 12.54
C PHE A 156 -7.88 -1.39 13.24
N ASP A 157 -7.83 -0.19 12.70
CA ASP A 157 -6.95 0.88 13.19
C ASP A 157 -7.52 1.57 14.44
N ASP A 158 -8.85 1.60 14.59
CA ASP A 158 -9.53 2.31 15.67
C ASP A 158 -10.58 1.48 16.39
N ALA A 159 -10.77 1.83 17.66
CA ALA A 159 -11.84 1.31 18.50
C ALA A 159 -12.46 2.44 19.32
N VAL A 160 -13.75 2.32 19.59
CA VAL A 160 -14.51 3.34 20.28
C VAL A 160 -15.33 2.79 21.42
N TYR A 161 -15.52 3.63 22.45
CA TYR A 161 -16.47 3.39 23.52
C TYR A 161 -17.03 4.73 23.99
N CYS A 162 -18.31 4.77 24.34
CA CYS A 162 -18.96 5.95 24.83
C CYS A 162 -19.91 5.61 25.98
N GLU A 163 -19.91 6.45 27.03
CA GLU A 163 -20.83 6.32 28.16
C GLU A 163 -21.43 7.69 28.56
N LYS A 164 -22.56 7.65 29.24
CA LYS A 164 -23.14 8.85 29.84
C LYS A 164 -22.25 9.38 30.96
N HIS A 165 -22.00 10.70 30.96
CA HIS A 165 -21.26 11.39 32.00
C HIS A 165 -21.98 12.67 32.43
N GLY A 166 -22.70 12.62 33.53
CA GLY A 166 -23.59 13.68 33.95
C GLY A 166 -24.68 13.94 32.93
N LYS A 167 -24.78 15.18 32.44
CA LYS A 167 -25.72 15.58 31.35
C LYS A 167 -25.14 15.37 29.96
N GLY A 168 -23.88 15.00 29.83
CA GLY A 168 -23.18 14.80 28.58
C GLY A 168 -22.67 13.38 28.41
N TRP A 169 -21.51 13.23 27.79
CA TRP A 169 -20.92 11.97 27.40
C TRP A 169 -19.43 11.94 27.66
N LYS A 170 -18.89 10.77 27.90
CA LYS A 170 -17.48 10.50 27.88
C LYS A 170 -17.19 9.52 26.74
N LEU A 171 -16.30 9.90 25.84
CA LEU A 171 -15.95 9.15 24.63
C LEU A 171 -14.47 8.79 24.67
N TRP A 172 -14.15 7.54 24.39
CA TRP A 172 -12.80 7.06 24.15
C TRP A 172 -12.67 6.68 22.68
N VAL A 173 -11.61 7.17 22.06
CA VAL A 173 -11.15 6.74 20.75
C VAL A 173 -9.76 6.20 20.92
N ALA A 174 -9.58 4.91 20.68
CA ALA A 174 -8.32 4.22 20.76
C ALA A 174 -7.81 3.94 19.33
N ILE A 175 -6.60 4.35 19.02
CA ILE A 175 -5.94 4.10 17.73
C ILE A 175 -4.76 3.15 17.98
N ALA A 176 -4.57 2.17 17.12
CA ALA A 176 -3.46 1.23 17.20
C ALA A 176 -2.11 1.96 17.31
N ASP A 177 -1.29 1.62 18.31
CA ASP A 177 0.02 2.25 18.52
C ASP A 177 1.07 1.68 17.59
N VAL A 178 0.95 2.02 16.32
CA VAL A 178 1.90 1.63 15.26
C VAL A 178 3.32 2.09 15.59
N SER A 179 3.47 3.25 16.26
CA SER A 179 4.76 3.83 16.59
C SER A 179 5.61 3.01 17.57
N TYR A 180 4.97 2.16 18.35
CA TYR A 180 5.68 1.20 19.20
C TYR A 180 6.47 0.19 18.39
N TYR A 181 5.96 -0.28 17.26
CA TYR A 181 6.54 -1.30 16.41
C TYR A 181 7.41 -0.71 15.29
N VAL A 182 6.95 0.35 14.67
CA VAL A 182 7.63 1.06 13.57
C VAL A 182 8.53 2.14 14.17
N ARG A 183 9.76 1.76 14.52
CA ARG A 183 10.71 2.69 15.13
C ARG A 183 11.38 3.55 14.08
N LEU A 184 11.50 4.84 14.38
CA LEU A 184 12.13 5.84 13.52
C LEU A 184 13.48 5.36 12.97
N ARG A 185 13.69 5.52 11.66
CA ARG A 185 14.88 5.10 10.91
C ARG A 185 15.16 3.59 10.90
N SER A 186 14.21 2.77 11.31
CA SER A 186 14.30 1.33 11.11
C SER A 186 14.09 0.96 9.64
N ALA A 187 14.46 -0.29 9.26
CA ALA A 187 14.16 -0.79 7.92
C ALA A 187 12.65 -0.75 7.63
N LEU A 188 11.83 -0.99 8.65
CA LEU A 188 10.38 -0.96 8.55
C LEU A 188 9.84 0.46 8.33
N ASP A 189 10.36 1.45 9.07
CA ASP A 189 10.01 2.87 8.91
C ASP A 189 10.37 3.38 7.50
N THR A 190 11.57 3.05 7.04
CA THR A 190 12.04 3.44 5.70
C THR A 190 11.15 2.85 4.61
N GLU A 191 10.77 1.57 4.72
CA GLU A 191 9.92 0.92 3.73
C GLU A 191 8.48 1.43 3.80
N ALA A 192 7.93 1.64 5.00
CA ALA A 192 6.60 2.22 5.19
C ALA A 192 6.50 3.63 4.59
N TYR A 193 7.54 4.45 4.79
CA TYR A 193 7.64 5.78 4.18
C TYR A 193 7.69 5.70 2.65
N HIS A 194 8.46 4.74 2.10
CA HIS A 194 8.56 4.52 0.65
C HIS A 194 7.22 4.08 0.04
N ARG A 195 6.46 3.22 0.73
CA ARG A 195 5.13 2.76 0.27
C ARG A 195 4.07 3.85 0.40
N GLY A 196 4.09 4.61 1.48
CA GLY A 196 3.19 5.73 1.77
C GLY A 196 1.79 5.33 2.21
N ASN A 197 1.22 4.26 1.66
CA ASN A 197 -0.09 3.70 2.01
C ASN A 197 -0.19 2.20 1.65
N SER A 198 -1.28 1.56 2.04
CA SER A 198 -1.70 0.27 1.49
C SER A 198 -2.46 0.48 0.18
N VAL A 199 -2.36 -0.49 -0.75
CA VAL A 199 -3.07 -0.45 -2.04
C VAL A 199 -4.05 -1.61 -2.09
N TYR A 200 -5.33 -1.28 -2.30
CA TYR A 200 -6.43 -2.25 -2.27
C TYR A 200 -6.89 -2.58 -3.68
N PHE A 201 -6.80 -3.86 -4.04
CA PHE A 201 -7.40 -4.44 -5.24
C PHE A 201 -8.63 -5.27 -4.85
N PRO A 202 -9.55 -5.59 -5.76
CA PRO A 202 -10.76 -6.34 -5.43
C PRO A 202 -10.52 -7.66 -4.67
N ASN A 203 -9.41 -8.35 -4.97
CA ASN A 203 -9.10 -9.67 -4.39
C ASN A 203 -7.75 -9.72 -3.68
N ARG A 204 -7.04 -8.60 -3.54
CA ARG A 204 -5.70 -8.55 -2.96
C ARG A 204 -5.42 -7.18 -2.34
N VAL A 205 -4.76 -7.18 -1.21
CA VAL A 205 -4.18 -5.97 -0.61
C VAL A 205 -2.66 -6.04 -0.72
N VAL A 206 -2.03 -4.94 -1.12
CA VAL A 206 -0.58 -4.73 -0.99
C VAL A 206 -0.38 -3.81 0.22
N PRO A 207 -0.08 -4.35 1.39
CA PRO A 207 -0.09 -3.58 2.62
C PRO A 207 1.13 -2.67 2.74
N MET A 208 0.96 -1.52 3.43
CA MET A 208 2.06 -0.62 3.77
C MET A 208 3.02 -1.25 4.77
N LEU A 209 2.51 -2.05 5.70
CA LEU A 209 3.27 -2.78 6.71
C LEU A 209 3.10 -4.29 6.52
N PRO A 210 4.08 -5.12 6.90
CA PRO A 210 3.94 -6.58 6.89
C PRO A 210 2.72 -7.06 7.69
N GLU A 211 2.08 -8.15 7.25
CA GLU A 211 0.80 -8.64 7.80
C GLU A 211 0.84 -8.95 9.31
N ILE A 212 1.99 -9.37 9.85
CA ILE A 212 2.16 -9.54 11.30
C ILE A 212 1.87 -8.24 12.08
N LEU A 213 2.05 -7.10 11.44
CA LEU A 213 1.69 -5.79 12.01
C LEU A 213 0.32 -5.35 11.54
N SER A 214 0.10 -5.20 10.23
CA SER A 214 -1.13 -4.60 9.69
C SER A 214 -2.39 -5.38 10.07
N ASN A 215 -2.37 -6.71 9.99
CA ASN A 215 -3.51 -7.57 10.35
C ASN A 215 -3.39 -8.16 11.76
N GLY A 216 -2.20 -8.04 12.37
CA GLY A 216 -1.82 -8.61 13.66
C GLY A 216 -1.72 -7.58 14.77
N LEU A 217 -0.48 -7.22 15.13
CA LEU A 217 -0.18 -6.41 16.31
C LEU A 217 -0.71 -4.97 16.25
N CYS A 218 -0.83 -4.39 15.05
CA CYS A 218 -1.40 -3.06 14.83
C CYS A 218 -2.90 -3.10 14.46
N SER A 219 -3.52 -4.29 14.42
CA SER A 219 -4.96 -4.42 14.25
C SER A 219 -5.62 -4.66 15.60
N LEU A 220 -6.63 -3.84 15.95
CA LEU A 220 -7.35 -3.94 17.24
C LEU A 220 -8.34 -5.11 17.24
N ASN A 221 -7.80 -6.30 16.97
CA ASN A 221 -8.55 -7.56 16.91
C ASN A 221 -9.28 -7.85 18.22
N PRO A 222 -10.46 -8.51 18.17
CA PRO A 222 -11.22 -8.80 19.38
C PRO A 222 -10.54 -9.82 20.26
N GLN A 223 -10.73 -9.68 21.57
CA GLN A 223 -10.33 -10.61 22.64
C GLN A 223 -8.81 -10.88 22.74
N VAL A 224 -8.00 -9.96 22.23
CA VAL A 224 -6.54 -9.99 22.38
C VAL A 224 -6.04 -8.63 22.85
N ASP A 225 -4.95 -8.62 23.61
CA ASP A 225 -4.35 -7.38 24.06
C ASP A 225 -3.69 -6.64 22.90
N ARG A 226 -3.95 -5.33 22.82
CA ARG A 226 -3.35 -4.45 21.81
C ARG A 226 -2.87 -3.15 22.45
N LEU A 227 -1.73 -2.65 21.97
CA LEU A 227 -1.23 -1.33 22.35
C LEU A 227 -1.95 -0.26 21.54
N CYS A 228 -2.37 0.79 22.23
CA CYS A 228 -3.07 1.89 21.58
C CYS A 228 -2.68 3.25 22.17
N MET A 229 -2.89 4.28 21.35
CA MET A 229 -2.95 5.69 21.76
C MET A 229 -4.41 6.06 21.91
N VAL A 230 -4.77 6.67 23.03
CA VAL A 230 -6.16 6.97 23.35
C VAL A 230 -6.36 8.47 23.42
N CYS A 231 -7.44 8.94 22.79
CA CYS A 231 -8.05 10.22 23.05
C CYS A 231 -9.30 10.00 23.89
N GLU A 232 -9.26 10.42 25.16
CA GLU A 232 -10.42 10.41 26.06
C GLU A 232 -11.01 11.80 26.08
N MET A 233 -12.31 11.92 25.77
CA MET A 233 -13.00 13.19 25.56
C MET A 233 -14.21 13.32 26.46
N ARG A 234 -14.48 14.54 26.97
CA ARG A 234 -15.74 14.92 27.60
C ARG A 234 -16.56 15.78 26.66
N ILE A 235 -17.79 15.37 26.41
CA ILE A 235 -18.70 16.02 25.48
C ILE A 235 -19.92 16.50 26.28
N SER A 236 -20.25 17.78 26.17
CA SER A 236 -21.42 18.36 26.84
C SER A 236 -22.74 17.84 26.27
N ALA A 237 -23.86 18.09 26.95
CA ALA A 237 -25.20 17.79 26.45
C ALA A 237 -25.55 18.48 25.11
N LYS A 238 -24.80 19.50 24.75
CA LYS A 238 -24.94 20.24 23.45
C LYS A 238 -23.99 19.77 22.37
N GLY A 239 -23.31 18.63 22.57
CA GLY A 239 -22.34 18.06 21.62
C GLY A 239 -21.00 18.80 21.54
N LYS A 240 -20.69 19.72 22.49
CA LYS A 240 -19.41 20.44 22.48
C LYS A 240 -18.35 19.68 23.27
N LEU A 241 -17.15 19.54 22.69
CA LEU A 241 -15.97 19.07 23.40
C LEU A 241 -15.63 20.07 24.51
N THR A 242 -15.54 19.58 25.74
CA THR A 242 -15.25 20.42 26.92
C THR A 242 -13.91 20.11 27.55
N ASP A 243 -13.41 18.91 27.39
CA ASP A 243 -12.14 18.46 27.91
C ASP A 243 -11.63 17.25 27.11
N TYR A 244 -10.30 17.06 27.00
CA TYR A 244 -9.70 15.89 26.38
C TYR A 244 -8.31 15.61 26.93
N ARG A 245 -7.89 14.35 26.86
CA ARG A 245 -6.52 13.94 27.16
C ARG A 245 -6.06 12.82 26.26
N PHE A 246 -4.75 12.79 25.97
CA PHE A 246 -4.08 11.73 25.22
C PHE A 246 -3.19 10.93 26.16
N TYR A 247 -3.15 9.61 25.95
CA TYR A 247 -2.28 8.71 26.70
C TYR A 247 -2.09 7.38 25.98
N GLU A 248 -0.98 6.72 26.29
CA GLU A 248 -0.72 5.35 25.86
C GLU A 248 -1.53 4.38 26.73
N ALA A 249 -2.12 3.36 26.10
CA ALA A 249 -2.92 2.36 26.80
C ALA A 249 -2.68 0.95 26.27
N VAL A 250 -3.15 -0.02 27.02
CA VAL A 250 -3.40 -1.39 26.56
C VAL A 250 -4.90 -1.63 26.61
N MET A 251 -5.44 -2.15 25.51
CA MET A 251 -6.86 -2.45 25.38
C MET A 251 -7.10 -3.88 24.93
N ASN A 252 -8.35 -4.33 25.08
CA ASN A 252 -8.85 -5.58 24.52
C ASN A 252 -10.20 -5.27 23.88
N SER A 253 -10.31 -5.40 22.55
CA SER A 253 -11.57 -5.12 21.87
C SER A 253 -12.61 -6.20 22.22
N HIS A 254 -13.78 -5.76 22.71
CA HIS A 254 -14.85 -6.67 23.11
C HIS A 254 -15.58 -7.29 21.92
N ALA A 255 -15.67 -6.56 20.82
CA ALA A 255 -16.34 -7.03 19.62
C ALA A 255 -15.80 -6.34 18.37
N ARG A 256 -15.78 -7.10 17.28
CA ARG A 256 -15.68 -6.60 15.93
C ARG A 256 -17.10 -6.38 15.39
N LEU A 257 -17.45 -5.17 15.10
CA LEU A 257 -18.71 -4.80 14.47
C LEU A 257 -18.46 -4.38 13.02
N THR A 258 -19.52 -4.43 12.21
CA THR A 258 -19.49 -3.90 10.85
C THR A 258 -20.43 -2.70 10.73
N TYR A 259 -20.19 -1.83 9.74
CA TYR A 259 -21.07 -0.69 9.49
C TYR A 259 -22.53 -1.12 9.34
N THR A 260 -22.80 -2.20 8.59
CA THR A 260 -24.13 -2.77 8.40
C THR A 260 -24.72 -3.24 9.71
N LYS A 261 -23.93 -3.97 10.54
CA LYS A 261 -24.41 -4.46 11.82
C LYS A 261 -24.76 -3.33 12.80
N VAL A 262 -23.93 -2.30 12.83
CA VAL A 262 -24.19 -1.10 13.68
C VAL A 262 -25.42 -0.35 13.18
N ALA A 263 -25.58 -0.14 11.88
CA ALA A 263 -26.78 0.46 11.33
C ALA A 263 -28.04 -0.27 11.77
N ASN A 264 -28.08 -1.60 11.63
CA ASN A 264 -29.23 -2.43 12.06
C ASN A 264 -29.50 -2.41 13.58
N ILE A 265 -28.48 -2.08 14.40
CA ILE A 265 -28.68 -1.93 15.87
C ILE A 265 -29.29 -0.57 16.22
N LEU A 266 -29.04 0.45 15.42
CA LEU A 266 -29.48 1.82 15.65
C LEU A 266 -30.89 2.11 15.08
N GLU A 267 -31.37 1.29 14.14
CA GLU A 267 -32.75 1.29 13.64
C GLU A 267 -33.71 0.62 14.64
#